data_8f4885a518b9975fc2a236f7abc9092c
#
_entry.id   8f4885a518b9975fc2a236f7abc9092c
#
_cell.length_a   1.000
_cell.length_b   1.000
_cell.length_c   1.000
_cell.angle_alpha   90.00
_cell.angle_beta   90.00
_cell.angle_gamma   90.00
#
_symmetry.space_group_name_H-M   'P 1'
#
loop_
_entity.id
_entity.type
_entity.pdbx_description
1 polymer ?
#
loop_
_entity_poly.entity_id
_entity_poly.type
_entity_poly.pdbx_seq_one_letter_code
_entity_poly.pdbx_strand_id
1 'polypeptide(L)'
;YRGEVTEGAPLVLLHSINAVPSAMEMRPLFEHYRDKRPVWVPDLPGFGISDRPDLTYNPSLYARWLAEWLESLDQPADVVALSLTGEFMARAILEQGAKVRSLSLISPTGMGVRTPPTAPNGSRVDRFLTSPWVGRPLYRVLTSQPSIRWFLGQAFVGATPEHMVRYALETASQPGAHFAPIKFLTFSLFTEQAVSRLYSRLKLPCLVLYDRDPNIGFERLPELTEVHSHWAAKQLSPSLGLPHWELTAETIEALEDFWRPPEQGAMRSGDISDRGARRESA
;
A
#
# COMPACT_ATOMS: atom_id res chain seq x y z
N TYR A 1 -7.34 -14.18 -2.54
CA TYR A 1 -8.64 -14.34 -1.84
C TYR A 1 -9.69 -13.44 -2.50
N ARG A 2 -10.96 -13.85 -2.44
CA ARG A 2 -12.11 -13.13 -2.98
C ARG A 2 -13.27 -13.23 -1.99
N GLY A 3 -14.03 -12.13 -1.79
CA GLY A 3 -15.29 -12.12 -1.06
C GLY A 3 -16.43 -12.75 -1.87
N GLU A 4 -17.56 -13.01 -1.22
CA GLU A 4 -18.72 -13.66 -1.84
C GLU A 4 -19.64 -12.67 -2.57
N VAL A 5 -19.64 -11.40 -2.15
CA VAL A 5 -20.46 -10.33 -2.77
C VAL A 5 -19.93 -10.00 -4.16
N THR A 6 -20.83 -9.85 -5.12
CA THR A 6 -20.50 -9.58 -6.53
C THR A 6 -21.02 -8.21 -7.01
N GLU A 7 -21.92 -7.58 -6.27
CA GLU A 7 -22.52 -6.30 -6.64
C GLU A 7 -21.87 -5.12 -5.91
N GLY A 8 -21.78 -3.99 -6.58
CA GLY A 8 -21.18 -2.77 -6.03
C GLY A 8 -19.77 -2.51 -6.52
N ALA A 9 -19.20 -1.39 -6.08
CA ALA A 9 -17.84 -1.00 -6.45
C ALA A 9 -16.80 -1.97 -5.83
N PRO A 10 -15.89 -2.55 -6.64
CA PRO A 10 -14.87 -3.46 -6.14
C PRO A 10 -13.91 -2.78 -5.15
N LEU A 11 -13.45 -3.53 -4.16
CA LEU A 11 -12.36 -3.18 -3.28
C LEU A 11 -11.19 -4.11 -3.53
N VAL A 12 -10.01 -3.55 -3.75
CA VAL A 12 -8.78 -4.31 -3.96
C VAL A 12 -7.81 -4.01 -2.82
N LEU A 13 -7.39 -5.04 -2.11
CA LEU A 13 -6.48 -4.96 -0.97
C LEU A 13 -5.13 -5.56 -1.38
N LEU A 14 -4.09 -4.74 -1.40
CA LEU A 14 -2.76 -5.13 -1.86
C LEU A 14 -1.77 -5.16 -0.70
N HIS A 15 -1.14 -6.32 -0.50
CA HIS A 15 -0.12 -6.54 0.52
C HIS A 15 1.17 -5.76 0.26
N SER A 16 2.03 -5.67 1.27
CA SER A 16 3.33 -5.01 1.19
C SER A 16 4.34 -5.77 0.30
N ILE A 17 5.55 -5.23 0.20
CA ILE A 17 6.71 -5.93 -0.36
C ILE A 17 7.81 -6.00 0.71
N ASN A 18 8.14 -7.21 1.10
CA ASN A 18 9.20 -7.52 2.07
C ASN A 18 9.75 -8.93 1.81
N ALA A 19 10.33 -9.59 2.81
CA ALA A 19 10.88 -10.94 2.64
C ALA A 19 9.80 -12.03 2.50
N VAL A 20 8.63 -11.83 3.13
CA VAL A 20 7.57 -12.84 3.20
C VAL A 20 6.15 -12.24 3.17
N PRO A 21 5.88 -11.26 2.28
CA PRO A 21 4.58 -10.61 2.24
C PRO A 21 3.54 -11.52 1.60
N SER A 22 2.27 -11.29 1.94
CA SER A 22 1.16 -12.02 1.35
C SER A 22 -0.17 -11.33 1.63
N ALA A 23 -1.22 -11.80 0.97
CA ALA A 23 -2.60 -11.40 1.22
C ALA A 23 -3.02 -11.50 2.70
N MET A 24 -2.32 -12.31 3.51
CA MET A 24 -2.54 -12.39 4.96
C MET A 24 -2.38 -11.04 5.66
N GLU A 25 -1.50 -10.16 5.16
CA GLU A 25 -1.32 -8.83 5.72
C GLU A 25 -2.61 -7.98 5.67
N MET A 26 -3.48 -8.23 4.71
CA MET A 26 -4.73 -7.49 4.51
C MET A 26 -5.96 -8.14 5.16
N ARG A 27 -5.75 -9.22 5.93
CA ARG A 27 -6.83 -10.03 6.50
C ARG A 27 -7.87 -9.25 7.32
N PRO A 28 -7.52 -8.30 8.21
CA PRO A 28 -8.53 -7.58 8.99
C PRO A 28 -9.52 -6.81 8.11
N LEU A 29 -9.03 -6.17 7.05
CA LEU A 29 -9.88 -5.47 6.10
C LEU A 29 -10.69 -6.44 5.23
N PHE A 30 -10.09 -7.55 4.79
CA PHE A 30 -10.80 -8.59 4.05
C PHE A 30 -11.97 -9.15 4.86
N GLU A 31 -11.75 -9.56 6.10
CA GLU A 31 -12.81 -10.12 6.97
C GLU A 31 -13.94 -9.11 7.22
N HIS A 32 -13.64 -7.81 7.26
CA HIS A 32 -14.66 -6.78 7.42
C HIS A 32 -15.51 -6.56 6.16
N TYR A 33 -14.88 -6.59 4.96
CA TYR A 33 -15.57 -6.19 3.72
C TYR A 33 -16.09 -7.36 2.89
N ARG A 34 -15.67 -8.60 3.15
CA ARG A 34 -16.00 -9.79 2.33
C ARG A 34 -17.48 -10.02 2.11
N ASP A 35 -18.32 -9.64 3.07
CA ASP A 35 -19.77 -9.83 3.05
C ASP A 35 -20.55 -8.52 2.76
N LYS A 36 -19.84 -7.41 2.45
CA LYS A 36 -20.41 -6.07 2.27
C LYS A 36 -20.29 -5.54 0.84
N ARG A 37 -19.22 -5.89 0.15
CA ARG A 37 -18.93 -5.44 -1.23
C ARG A 37 -17.98 -6.43 -1.93
N PRO A 38 -17.87 -6.39 -3.28
CA PRO A 38 -16.87 -7.18 -3.96
C PRO A 38 -15.47 -6.84 -3.44
N VAL A 39 -14.76 -7.80 -2.86
CA VAL A 39 -13.40 -7.58 -2.33
C VAL A 39 -12.43 -8.62 -2.87
N TRP A 40 -11.25 -8.17 -3.24
CA TRP A 40 -10.19 -8.96 -3.82
C TRP A 40 -8.88 -8.71 -3.08
N VAL A 41 -8.17 -9.78 -2.77
CA VAL A 41 -6.86 -9.72 -2.12
C VAL A 41 -5.90 -10.64 -2.87
N PRO A 42 -5.35 -10.18 -4.01
CA PRO A 42 -4.40 -10.97 -4.76
C PRO A 42 -3.05 -11.04 -4.04
N ASP A 43 -2.38 -12.18 -4.11
CA ASP A 43 -0.94 -12.24 -3.88
C ASP A 43 -0.24 -11.76 -5.16
N LEU A 44 0.67 -10.81 -5.03
CA LEU A 44 1.45 -10.31 -6.18
C LEU A 44 2.38 -11.39 -6.73
N PRO A 45 2.75 -11.36 -8.02
CA PRO A 45 3.69 -12.31 -8.60
C PRO A 45 4.98 -12.42 -7.79
N GLY A 46 5.37 -13.65 -7.48
CA GLY A 46 6.55 -13.93 -6.64
C GLY A 46 6.29 -14.02 -5.14
N PHE A 47 5.06 -13.76 -4.68
CA PHE A 47 4.70 -13.72 -3.25
C PHE A 47 3.50 -14.61 -2.92
N GLY A 48 3.27 -14.81 -1.62
CA GLY A 48 2.12 -15.55 -1.08
C GLY A 48 1.99 -16.94 -1.69
N ILE A 49 0.86 -17.23 -2.34
CA ILE A 49 0.61 -18.48 -3.09
C ILE A 49 0.58 -18.26 -4.60
N SER A 50 0.89 -17.05 -5.09
CA SER A 50 1.02 -16.78 -6.52
C SER A 50 2.24 -17.44 -7.15
N ASP A 51 2.23 -17.56 -8.47
CA ASP A 51 3.36 -18.10 -9.24
C ASP A 51 4.64 -17.32 -8.99
N ARG A 52 5.77 -18.04 -8.97
CA ARG A 52 7.11 -17.52 -8.70
C ARG A 52 8.09 -17.86 -9.82
N PRO A 53 7.82 -17.42 -11.05
CA PRO A 53 8.75 -17.68 -12.14
C PRO A 53 10.09 -17.00 -11.90
N ASP A 54 11.16 -17.60 -12.42
CA ASP A 54 12.51 -17.00 -12.43
C ASP A 54 12.57 -15.90 -13.48
N LEU A 55 12.18 -14.69 -13.08
CA LEU A 55 12.22 -13.51 -13.95
C LEU A 55 12.88 -12.33 -13.25
N THR A 56 13.10 -11.25 -14.02
CA THR A 56 13.54 -9.98 -13.46
C THR A 56 12.36 -9.24 -12.86
N TYR A 57 12.15 -9.39 -11.56
CA TYR A 57 11.20 -8.61 -10.80
C TYR A 57 11.67 -7.16 -10.72
N ASN A 58 10.81 -6.23 -11.11
CA ASN A 58 11.08 -4.79 -11.11
C ASN A 58 9.76 -3.99 -10.99
N PRO A 59 9.81 -2.67 -10.69
CA PRO A 59 8.60 -1.86 -10.53
C PRO A 59 7.66 -1.87 -11.75
N SER A 60 8.22 -1.91 -12.96
CA SER A 60 7.42 -1.92 -14.21
C SER A 60 6.67 -3.24 -14.42
N LEU A 61 7.24 -4.37 -13.97
CA LEU A 61 6.54 -5.66 -13.99
C LEU A 61 5.30 -5.60 -13.11
N TYR A 62 5.44 -5.12 -11.87
CA TYR A 62 4.32 -5.01 -10.95
C TYR A 62 3.28 -3.99 -11.41
N ALA A 63 3.71 -2.85 -11.94
CA ALA A 63 2.81 -1.83 -12.47
C ALA A 63 1.97 -2.37 -13.64
N ARG A 64 2.57 -3.10 -14.57
CA ARG A 64 1.88 -3.73 -15.69
C ARG A 64 0.92 -4.82 -15.21
N TRP A 65 1.38 -5.71 -14.35
CA TRP A 65 0.54 -6.78 -13.80
C TRP A 65 -0.69 -6.21 -13.07
N LEU A 66 -0.50 -5.17 -12.25
CA LEU A 66 -1.60 -4.51 -11.55
C LEU A 66 -2.60 -3.88 -12.54
N ALA A 67 -2.11 -3.21 -13.58
CA ALA A 67 -2.98 -2.58 -14.58
C ALA A 67 -3.80 -3.63 -15.35
N GLU A 68 -3.15 -4.68 -15.86
CA GLU A 68 -3.80 -5.78 -16.58
C GLU A 68 -4.80 -6.52 -15.69
N TRP A 69 -4.44 -6.75 -14.42
CA TRP A 69 -5.32 -7.42 -13.47
C TRP A 69 -6.54 -6.56 -13.11
N LEU A 70 -6.36 -5.24 -12.87
CA LEU A 70 -7.45 -4.30 -12.60
C LEU A 70 -8.37 -4.13 -13.82
N GLU A 71 -7.85 -4.20 -15.04
CA GLU A 71 -8.64 -4.16 -16.27
C GLU A 71 -9.57 -5.39 -16.38
N SER A 72 -9.24 -6.51 -15.75
CA SER A 72 -10.11 -7.69 -15.71
C SER A 72 -11.33 -7.54 -14.79
N LEU A 73 -11.40 -6.47 -13.99
CA LEU A 73 -12.57 -6.15 -13.19
C LEU A 73 -13.59 -5.39 -14.04
N ASP A 74 -14.88 -5.68 -13.84
CA ASP A 74 -15.98 -5.08 -14.61
C ASP A 74 -16.08 -3.57 -14.47
N GLN A 75 -15.53 -3.00 -13.40
CA GLN A 75 -15.58 -1.57 -13.10
C GLN A 75 -14.36 -1.12 -12.28
N PRO A 76 -14.03 0.20 -12.29
CA PRO A 76 -12.93 0.73 -11.50
C PRO A 76 -13.09 0.46 -10.00
N ALA A 77 -12.02 0.01 -9.37
CA ALA A 77 -11.99 -0.35 -7.95
C ALA A 77 -11.53 0.80 -7.04
N ASP A 78 -11.96 0.75 -5.77
CA ASP A 78 -11.21 1.39 -4.69
C ASP A 78 -10.03 0.50 -4.33
N VAL A 79 -8.83 1.06 -4.25
CA VAL A 79 -7.61 0.28 -3.96
C VAL A 79 -7.03 0.70 -2.63
N VAL A 80 -6.73 -0.28 -1.78
CA VAL A 80 -5.92 -0.09 -0.56
C VAL A 80 -4.58 -0.78 -0.77
N ALA A 81 -3.49 -0.04 -0.74
CA ALA A 81 -2.15 -0.56 -0.98
C ALA A 81 -1.24 -0.33 0.24
N LEU A 82 -0.57 -1.40 0.68
CA LEU A 82 0.32 -1.38 1.84
C LEU A 82 1.77 -1.15 1.42
N SER A 83 2.42 -0.18 2.05
CA SER A 83 3.87 0.06 1.95
C SER A 83 4.33 0.30 0.49
N LEU A 84 5.36 -0.42 0.02
CA LEU A 84 5.96 -0.25 -1.31
C LEU A 84 4.98 -0.53 -2.47
N THR A 85 3.95 -1.32 -2.25
CA THR A 85 2.94 -1.59 -3.30
C THR A 85 2.18 -0.32 -3.68
N GLY A 86 2.14 0.70 -2.82
CA GLY A 86 1.63 2.03 -3.16
C GLY A 86 2.39 2.69 -4.32
N GLU A 87 3.73 2.52 -4.39
CA GLU A 87 4.53 3.02 -5.52
C GLU A 87 4.21 2.27 -6.82
N PHE A 88 4.01 0.95 -6.74
CA PHE A 88 3.62 0.16 -7.92
C PHE A 88 2.23 0.53 -8.42
N MET A 89 1.30 0.79 -7.51
CA MET A 89 -0.04 1.23 -7.87
C MET A 89 -0.02 2.62 -8.52
N ALA A 90 0.76 3.55 -7.96
CA ALA A 90 0.95 4.87 -8.57
C ALA A 90 1.54 4.76 -9.99
N ARG A 91 2.51 3.87 -10.22
CA ARG A 91 3.04 3.58 -11.56
C ARG A 91 2.00 2.94 -12.49
N ALA A 92 1.21 2.00 -11.99
CA ALA A 92 0.14 1.38 -12.77
C ALA A 92 -0.85 2.43 -13.30
N ILE A 93 -1.19 3.41 -12.46
CA ILE A 93 -2.07 4.53 -12.85
C ILE A 93 -1.37 5.45 -13.87
N LEU A 94 -0.14 5.88 -13.58
CA LEU A 94 0.54 6.92 -14.36
C LEU A 94 1.16 6.42 -15.67
N GLU A 95 1.70 5.20 -15.67
CA GLU A 95 2.51 4.65 -16.76
C GLU A 95 1.72 3.63 -17.61
N GLN A 96 0.72 2.96 -17.02
CA GLN A 96 -0.07 1.92 -17.69
C GLN A 96 -1.55 2.31 -17.86
N GLY A 97 -1.98 3.44 -17.31
CA GLY A 97 -3.36 3.93 -17.45
C GLY A 97 -4.39 3.13 -16.64
N ALA A 98 -3.98 2.44 -15.57
CA ALA A 98 -4.89 1.68 -14.71
C ALA A 98 -6.01 2.58 -14.16
N LYS A 99 -7.26 2.13 -14.32
CA LYS A 99 -8.45 2.87 -13.89
C LYS A 99 -8.85 2.46 -12.49
N VAL A 100 -8.73 3.37 -11.54
CA VAL A 100 -9.17 3.19 -10.14
C VAL A 100 -10.01 4.38 -9.70
N ARG A 101 -10.94 4.15 -8.77
CA ARG A 101 -11.81 5.19 -8.21
C ARG A 101 -11.07 6.03 -7.18
N SER A 102 -10.36 5.37 -6.29
CA SER A 102 -9.59 5.97 -5.21
C SER A 102 -8.39 5.10 -4.83
N LEU A 103 -7.38 5.72 -4.22
CA LEU A 103 -6.19 5.03 -3.73
C LEU A 103 -5.96 5.37 -2.26
N SER A 104 -6.12 4.38 -1.39
CA SER A 104 -5.76 4.48 0.02
C SER A 104 -4.42 3.78 0.25
N LEU A 105 -3.49 4.48 0.87
CA LEU A 105 -2.14 4.02 1.14
C LEU A 105 -1.96 3.79 2.64
N ILE A 106 -1.57 2.59 3.03
CA ILE A 106 -1.25 2.26 4.42
C ILE A 106 0.28 2.22 4.55
N SER A 107 0.82 3.03 5.44
CA SER A 107 2.28 3.13 5.71
C SER A 107 3.10 3.13 4.41
N PRO A 108 2.82 4.05 3.44
CA PRO A 108 3.48 4.04 2.14
C PRO A 108 4.96 4.40 2.23
N THR A 109 5.79 3.75 1.40
CA THR A 109 7.19 4.13 1.20
C THR A 109 7.32 5.41 0.37
N GLY A 110 8.52 5.98 0.34
CA GLY A 110 8.86 7.11 -0.52
C GLY A 110 8.40 8.48 -0.03
N MET A 111 7.79 8.58 1.17
CA MET A 111 7.35 9.83 1.79
C MET A 111 8.33 10.38 2.85
N GLY A 112 9.42 9.67 3.11
CA GLY A 112 10.49 10.13 3.99
C GLY A 112 11.49 11.02 3.28
N VAL A 113 12.26 11.81 4.07
CA VAL A 113 13.39 12.60 3.55
C VAL A 113 14.58 11.71 3.16
N ARG A 114 14.70 10.54 3.78
CA ARG A 114 15.73 9.55 3.42
C ARG A 114 15.23 8.68 2.30
N THR A 115 15.88 8.75 1.15
CA THR A 115 15.62 7.83 0.04
C THR A 115 16.46 6.57 0.25
N PRO A 116 15.86 5.38 0.21
CA PRO A 116 16.64 4.15 0.21
C PRO A 116 17.69 4.19 -0.93
N PRO A 117 18.90 3.67 -0.71
CA PRO A 117 19.84 3.53 -1.81
C PRO A 117 19.25 2.60 -2.86
N THR A 118 19.09 3.08 -4.08
CA THR A 118 18.59 2.26 -5.19
C THR A 118 19.75 1.57 -5.88
N ALA A 119 19.72 0.25 -5.95
CA ALA A 119 20.65 -0.50 -6.79
C ALA A 119 19.96 -0.86 -8.12
N PRO A 120 20.41 -0.30 -9.26
CA PRO A 120 19.83 -0.64 -10.55
C PRO A 120 19.87 -2.16 -10.81
N ASN A 121 18.82 -2.68 -11.44
CA ASN A 121 18.82 -4.07 -11.90
C ASN A 121 20.06 -4.34 -12.78
N GLY A 122 20.72 -5.47 -12.53
CA GLY A 122 21.96 -5.82 -13.22
C GLY A 122 23.23 -5.15 -12.69
N SER A 123 23.15 -4.34 -11.61
CA SER A 123 24.34 -3.85 -10.91
C SER A 123 25.18 -4.99 -10.34
N ARG A 124 26.43 -4.70 -9.93
CA ARG A 124 27.27 -5.73 -9.29
C ARG A 124 26.66 -6.30 -8.02
N VAL A 125 26.04 -5.44 -7.22
CA VAL A 125 25.33 -5.82 -5.99
C VAL A 125 24.12 -6.67 -6.31
N ASP A 126 23.31 -6.26 -7.25
CA ASP A 126 22.15 -7.02 -7.70
C ASP A 126 22.53 -8.40 -8.20
N ARG A 127 23.52 -8.51 -9.10
CA ARG A 127 24.01 -9.79 -9.62
C ARG A 127 24.60 -10.70 -8.53
N PHE A 128 25.30 -10.12 -7.54
CA PHE A 128 25.86 -10.87 -6.44
C PHE A 128 24.75 -11.44 -5.54
N LEU A 129 23.79 -10.60 -5.11
CA LEU A 129 22.70 -11.01 -4.23
C LEU A 129 21.69 -11.95 -4.91
N THR A 130 21.48 -11.81 -6.22
CA THR A 130 20.59 -12.69 -6.99
C THR A 130 21.25 -13.99 -7.46
N SER A 131 22.56 -14.13 -7.26
CA SER A 131 23.24 -15.39 -7.63
C SER A 131 22.70 -16.57 -6.80
N PRO A 132 22.54 -17.77 -7.39
CA PRO A 132 21.99 -18.94 -6.66
C PRO A 132 22.78 -19.31 -5.42
N TRP A 133 24.08 -19.05 -5.42
CA TRP A 133 24.99 -19.36 -4.31
C TRP A 133 24.88 -18.41 -3.12
N VAL A 134 24.40 -17.20 -3.33
CA VAL A 134 24.24 -16.16 -2.29
C VAL A 134 22.76 -15.96 -1.96
N GLY A 135 21.92 -15.74 -2.93
CA GLY A 135 20.53 -15.37 -2.75
C GLY A 135 19.72 -16.43 -2.00
N ARG A 136 19.81 -17.70 -2.39
CA ARG A 136 19.11 -18.78 -1.70
C ARG A 136 19.51 -18.95 -0.24
N PRO A 137 20.79 -19.07 0.11
CA PRO A 137 21.21 -19.16 1.51
C PRO A 137 20.81 -17.92 2.31
N LEU A 138 21.00 -16.72 1.75
CA LEU A 138 20.60 -15.47 2.40
C LEU A 138 19.09 -15.46 2.68
N TYR A 139 18.27 -15.79 1.69
CA TYR A 139 16.82 -15.86 1.85
C TYR A 139 16.41 -16.86 2.94
N ARG A 140 17.03 -18.05 3.02
CA ARG A 140 16.76 -19.03 4.07
C ARG A 140 17.05 -18.50 5.47
N VAL A 141 18.12 -17.72 5.63
CA VAL A 141 18.46 -17.11 6.92
C VAL A 141 17.40 -16.06 7.28
N LEU A 142 17.06 -15.18 6.33
CA LEU A 142 16.06 -14.11 6.53
C LEU A 142 14.65 -14.66 6.79
N THR A 143 14.33 -15.83 6.25
CA THR A 143 13.02 -16.48 6.42
C THR A 143 13.04 -17.60 7.46
N SER A 144 14.09 -17.68 8.29
CA SER A 144 14.07 -18.52 9.47
C SER A 144 13.01 -18.04 10.47
N GLN A 145 12.43 -18.96 11.24
CA GLN A 145 11.38 -18.62 12.20
C GLN A 145 11.76 -17.48 13.18
N PRO A 146 12.97 -17.45 13.78
CA PRO A 146 13.37 -16.33 14.63
C PRO A 146 13.42 -15.00 13.86
N SER A 147 13.94 -15.03 12.63
CA SER A 147 14.07 -13.85 11.79
C SER A 147 12.69 -13.30 11.40
N ILE A 148 11.77 -14.15 10.92
CA ILE A 148 10.40 -13.74 10.59
C ILE A 148 9.70 -13.14 11.81
N ARG A 149 9.80 -13.76 13.00
CA ARG A 149 9.22 -13.22 14.22
C ARG A 149 9.77 -11.84 14.57
N TRP A 150 11.08 -11.67 14.42
CA TRP A 150 11.72 -10.40 14.71
C TRP A 150 11.26 -9.29 13.73
N PHE A 151 11.28 -9.58 12.42
CA PHE A 151 10.86 -8.59 11.41
C PHE A 151 9.38 -8.23 11.50
N LEU A 152 8.50 -9.21 11.65
CA LEU A 152 7.08 -8.94 11.84
C LEU A 152 6.83 -8.18 13.13
N GLY A 153 7.57 -8.50 14.21
CA GLY A 153 7.48 -7.78 15.47
C GLY A 153 7.79 -6.29 15.38
N GLN A 154 8.59 -5.87 14.39
CA GLN A 154 8.86 -4.44 14.17
C GLN A 154 7.64 -3.67 13.62
N ALA A 155 6.65 -4.36 13.05
CA ALA A 155 5.46 -3.75 12.47
C ALA A 155 4.28 -3.62 13.44
N PHE A 156 4.44 -4.09 14.70
CA PHE A 156 3.40 -4.08 15.72
C PHE A 156 3.89 -3.41 17.01
N VAL A 157 3.02 -2.61 17.64
CA VAL A 157 3.19 -2.16 19.03
C VAL A 157 2.94 -3.32 19.97
N GLY A 158 1.94 -4.12 19.69
CA GLY A 158 1.55 -5.31 20.44
C GLY A 158 2.26 -6.58 19.98
N ALA A 159 1.72 -7.73 20.35
CA ALA A 159 2.25 -9.03 19.95
C ALA A 159 1.89 -9.35 18.49
N THR A 160 2.86 -9.83 17.73
CA THR A 160 2.61 -10.32 16.37
C THR A 160 1.65 -11.52 16.38
N PRO A 161 0.57 -11.51 15.56
CA PRO A 161 -0.34 -12.63 15.46
C PRO A 161 0.35 -13.92 15.00
N GLU A 162 0.23 -14.99 15.77
CA GLU A 162 0.94 -16.26 15.50
C GLU A 162 0.56 -16.88 14.14
N HIS A 163 -0.69 -16.72 13.72
CA HIS A 163 -1.13 -17.22 12.41
C HIS A 163 -0.46 -16.49 11.23
N MET A 164 -0.09 -15.21 11.41
CA MET A 164 0.68 -14.46 10.40
C MET A 164 2.10 -15.02 10.29
N VAL A 165 2.76 -15.30 11.43
CA VAL A 165 4.09 -15.93 11.45
C VAL A 165 4.06 -17.30 10.76
N ARG A 166 3.07 -18.13 11.08
CA ARG A 166 2.91 -19.46 10.49
C ARG A 166 2.70 -19.38 8.98
N TYR A 167 1.81 -18.51 8.52
CA TYR A 167 1.56 -18.34 7.09
C TYR A 167 2.80 -17.83 6.35
N ALA A 168 3.55 -16.89 6.95
CA ALA A 168 4.81 -16.41 6.41
C ALA A 168 5.86 -17.54 6.24
N LEU A 169 5.96 -18.45 7.20
CA LEU A 169 6.84 -19.63 7.12
C LEU A 169 6.41 -20.59 5.99
N GLU A 170 5.11 -20.82 5.85
CA GLU A 170 4.54 -21.68 4.80
C GLU A 170 4.83 -21.12 3.40
N THR A 171 4.60 -19.83 3.20
CA THR A 171 4.84 -19.17 1.90
C THR A 171 6.32 -19.02 1.58
N ALA A 172 7.16 -18.77 2.58
CA ALA A 172 8.62 -18.69 2.42
C ALA A 172 9.27 -20.01 1.99
N SER A 173 8.65 -21.14 2.32
CA SER A 173 9.17 -22.48 1.98
C SER A 173 8.85 -22.93 0.56
N GLN A 174 8.03 -22.18 -0.18
CA GLN A 174 7.60 -22.53 -1.53
C GLN A 174 8.76 -22.48 -2.54
N PRO A 175 8.73 -23.31 -3.60
CA PRO A 175 9.70 -23.22 -4.68
C PRO A 175 9.71 -21.82 -5.30
N GLY A 176 10.88 -21.24 -5.53
CA GLY A 176 11.04 -19.90 -6.12
C GLY A 176 10.75 -18.73 -5.21
N ALA A 177 10.37 -18.96 -3.92
CA ALA A 177 10.00 -17.89 -2.99
C ALA A 177 11.10 -16.83 -2.75
N HIS A 178 12.34 -17.08 -3.11
CA HIS A 178 13.47 -16.17 -2.96
C HIS A 178 13.61 -15.17 -4.12
N PHE A 179 13.05 -15.41 -5.30
CA PHE A 179 13.31 -14.59 -6.48
C PHE A 179 12.87 -13.13 -6.31
N ALA A 180 11.61 -12.90 -5.97
CA ALA A 180 11.08 -11.55 -5.79
C ALA A 180 11.62 -10.84 -4.53
N PRO A 181 11.66 -11.47 -3.32
CA PRO A 181 12.17 -10.83 -2.12
C PRO A 181 13.63 -10.39 -2.21
N ILE A 182 14.48 -11.11 -2.95
CA ILE A 182 15.88 -10.68 -3.13
C ILE A 182 15.94 -9.33 -3.85
N LYS A 183 15.05 -9.04 -4.79
CA LYS A 183 14.99 -7.73 -5.45
C LYS A 183 14.58 -6.60 -4.50
N PHE A 184 13.77 -6.89 -3.49
CA PHE A 184 13.52 -5.94 -2.41
C PHE A 184 14.81 -5.65 -1.61
N LEU A 185 15.59 -6.67 -1.28
CA LEU A 185 16.86 -6.53 -0.54
C LEU A 185 17.94 -5.78 -1.32
N THR A 186 17.90 -5.78 -2.64
CA THR A 186 18.81 -4.96 -3.48
C THR A 186 18.33 -3.52 -3.64
N PHE A 187 17.19 -3.15 -3.03
CA PHE A 187 16.53 -1.86 -3.20
C PHE A 187 16.16 -1.50 -4.65
N SER A 188 16.21 -2.48 -5.56
CA SER A 188 15.89 -2.25 -6.99
C SER A 188 14.41 -2.07 -7.28
N LEU A 189 13.55 -2.29 -6.27
CA LEU A 189 12.09 -2.12 -6.37
C LEU A 189 11.61 -0.73 -5.96
N PHE A 190 12.43 0.07 -5.30
CA PHE A 190 12.06 1.40 -4.82
C PHE A 190 12.16 2.47 -5.92
N THR A 191 11.40 3.53 -5.76
CA THR A 191 11.44 4.70 -6.65
C THR A 191 12.14 5.86 -5.94
N GLU A 192 13.23 6.33 -6.53
CA GLU A 192 13.85 7.58 -6.06
C GLU A 192 12.87 8.73 -6.18
N GLN A 193 12.77 9.56 -5.12
CA GLN A 193 11.91 10.73 -5.10
C GLN A 193 10.44 10.40 -5.43
N ALA A 194 9.89 9.34 -4.83
CA ALA A 194 8.54 8.85 -5.14
C ALA A 194 7.45 9.94 -4.99
N VAL A 195 7.58 10.88 -4.05
CA VAL A 195 6.64 12.00 -3.92
C VAL A 195 6.56 12.79 -5.24
N SER A 196 7.66 13.27 -5.76
CA SER A 196 7.66 14.12 -6.96
C SER A 196 7.47 13.35 -8.26
N ARG A 197 7.99 12.11 -8.34
CA ARG A 197 7.91 11.30 -9.57
C ARG A 197 6.59 10.55 -9.73
N LEU A 198 5.93 10.21 -8.62
CA LEU A 198 4.72 9.40 -8.62
C LEU A 198 3.56 10.11 -7.92
N TYR A 199 3.60 10.25 -6.61
CA TYR A 199 2.43 10.61 -5.80
C TYR A 199 1.85 11.98 -6.16
N SER A 200 2.67 13.04 -6.32
CA SER A 200 2.18 14.38 -6.70
C SER A 200 1.54 14.46 -8.09
N ARG A 201 1.76 13.44 -8.92
CA ARG A 201 1.21 13.38 -10.29
C ARG A 201 -0.13 12.67 -10.36
N LEU A 202 -0.54 11.97 -9.32
CA LEU A 202 -1.87 11.34 -9.23
C LEU A 202 -2.96 12.40 -9.25
N LYS A 203 -4.09 12.12 -9.92
CA LYS A 203 -5.22 13.04 -10.10
C LYS A 203 -6.53 12.50 -9.53
N LEU A 204 -6.49 11.38 -8.85
CA LEU A 204 -7.63 10.72 -8.22
C LEU A 204 -7.61 10.98 -6.70
N PRO A 205 -8.72 10.77 -6.00
CA PRO A 205 -8.74 10.85 -4.54
C PRO A 205 -7.74 9.89 -3.90
N CYS A 206 -6.90 10.41 -3.01
CA CYS A 206 -5.89 9.64 -2.29
C CYS A 206 -6.00 9.86 -0.77
N LEU A 207 -5.86 8.77 0.00
CA LEU A 207 -5.81 8.79 1.46
C LEU A 207 -4.52 8.13 1.94
N VAL A 208 -3.85 8.71 2.92
CA VAL A 208 -2.71 8.09 3.60
C VAL A 208 -3.10 7.78 5.04
N LEU A 209 -2.99 6.51 5.42
CA LEU A 209 -3.15 6.01 6.78
C LEU A 209 -1.78 5.64 7.33
N TYR A 210 -1.36 6.26 8.41
CA TYR A 210 0.00 6.11 8.93
C TYR A 210 0.08 6.37 10.43
N ASP A 211 1.17 5.94 11.03
CA ASP A 211 1.67 6.43 12.31
C ASP A 211 3.21 6.35 12.29
N ARG A 212 3.83 5.90 13.32
CA ARG A 212 5.27 5.67 13.37
C ARG A 212 5.61 4.36 12.66
N ASP A 213 6.71 4.36 11.93
CA ASP A 213 7.26 3.15 11.35
C ASP A 213 8.80 3.18 11.50
N PRO A 214 9.44 2.12 11.97
CA PRO A 214 10.89 2.11 12.19
C PRO A 214 11.70 2.23 10.89
N ASN A 215 11.08 1.96 9.73
CA ASN A 215 11.74 1.89 8.44
C ASN A 215 11.24 2.95 7.44
N ILE A 216 10.09 3.58 7.70
CA ILE A 216 9.42 4.49 6.77
C ILE A 216 9.20 5.85 7.45
N GLY A 217 9.67 6.92 6.80
CA GLY A 217 9.39 8.30 7.22
C GLY A 217 8.23 8.89 6.43
N PHE A 218 7.56 9.89 7.03
CA PHE A 218 6.40 10.58 6.45
C PHE A 218 6.60 12.09 6.40
N GLU A 219 7.84 12.58 6.53
CA GLU A 219 8.15 14.00 6.64
C GLU A 219 7.77 14.81 5.40
N ARG A 220 7.64 14.14 4.23
CA ARG A 220 7.20 14.75 2.97
C ARG A 220 5.70 14.62 2.69
N LEU A 221 4.94 13.99 3.59
CA LEU A 221 3.49 13.87 3.43
C LEU A 221 2.78 15.25 3.32
N PRO A 222 3.17 16.29 4.06
CA PRO A 222 2.61 17.63 3.90
C PRO A 222 2.73 18.19 2.47
N GLU A 223 3.80 17.85 1.73
CA GLU A 223 3.95 18.25 0.31
C GLU A 223 2.80 17.77 -0.59
N LEU A 224 2.09 16.73 -0.18
CA LEU A 224 0.92 16.20 -0.89
C LEU A 224 -0.38 16.80 -0.34
N THR A 225 -0.59 16.74 0.97
CA THR A 225 -1.86 17.09 1.60
C THR A 225 -2.13 18.60 1.66
N GLU A 226 -1.10 19.43 1.71
CA GLU A 226 -1.23 20.89 1.72
C GLU A 226 -1.34 21.47 0.31
N VAL A 227 -0.76 20.80 -0.70
CA VAL A 227 -0.72 21.29 -2.08
C VAL A 227 -1.88 20.75 -2.92
N HIS A 228 -2.36 19.54 -2.64
CA HIS A 228 -3.34 18.87 -3.47
C HIS A 228 -4.61 18.53 -2.68
N SER A 229 -5.72 19.20 -2.97
CA SER A 229 -7.01 19.04 -2.28
C SER A 229 -7.64 17.63 -2.38
N HIS A 230 -7.17 16.80 -3.30
CA HIS A 230 -7.60 15.41 -3.46
C HIS A 230 -6.75 14.42 -2.64
N TRP A 231 -5.80 14.89 -1.86
CA TRP A 231 -5.04 14.12 -0.89
C TRP A 231 -5.52 14.40 0.52
N ALA A 232 -5.74 13.31 1.27
CA ALA A 232 -6.04 13.34 2.69
C ALA A 232 -5.06 12.45 3.45
N ALA A 233 -4.87 12.71 4.73
CA ALA A 233 -4.07 11.85 5.61
C ALA A 233 -4.74 11.74 6.97
N LYS A 234 -4.67 10.54 7.59
CA LYS A 234 -5.12 10.29 8.97
C LYS A 234 -4.03 9.50 9.70
N GLN A 235 -3.52 10.10 10.77
CA GLN A 235 -2.62 9.40 11.68
C GLN A 235 -3.43 8.47 12.58
N LEU A 236 -3.04 7.22 12.67
CA LEU A 236 -3.68 6.17 13.47
C LEU A 236 -2.73 5.73 14.58
N SER A 237 -2.81 6.42 15.71
CA SER A 237 -1.88 6.25 16.86
C SER A 237 -2.59 5.70 18.11
N PRO A 238 -1.97 4.78 18.85
CA PRO A 238 -0.64 4.23 18.61
C PRO A 238 -0.67 3.03 17.67
N SER A 239 0.14 3.06 16.61
CA SER A 239 0.39 1.91 15.75
C SER A 239 1.82 1.96 15.18
N LEU A 240 2.19 0.93 14.43
CA LEU A 240 3.42 0.91 13.63
C LEU A 240 3.09 0.65 12.15
N GLY A 241 3.84 -0.20 11.47
CA GLY A 241 3.70 -0.43 10.03
C GLY A 241 2.34 -0.99 9.59
N LEU A 242 1.56 -1.59 10.49
CA LEU A 242 0.29 -2.26 10.21
C LEU A 242 -0.89 -1.71 11.04
N PRO A 243 -1.25 -0.42 10.91
CA PRO A 243 -2.33 0.18 11.70
C PRO A 243 -3.67 -0.55 11.54
N HIS A 244 -3.95 -1.12 10.38
CA HIS A 244 -5.18 -1.88 10.11
C HIS A 244 -5.27 -3.23 10.87
N TRP A 245 -4.19 -3.68 11.51
CA TRP A 245 -4.20 -4.80 12.44
C TRP A 245 -4.39 -4.34 13.89
N GLU A 246 -3.81 -3.22 14.25
CA GLU A 246 -3.77 -2.72 15.63
C GLU A 246 -4.97 -1.83 15.95
N LEU A 247 -5.38 -1.00 14.99
CA LEU A 247 -6.50 -0.05 15.08
C LEU A 247 -7.48 -0.33 13.92
N THR A 248 -7.99 -1.57 13.87
CA THR A 248 -8.84 -2.04 12.75
C THR A 248 -10.10 -1.19 12.62
N ALA A 249 -10.78 -0.88 13.71
CA ALA A 249 -12.03 -0.10 13.70
C ALA A 249 -11.79 1.32 13.18
N GLU A 250 -10.77 1.99 13.68
CA GLU A 250 -10.39 3.36 13.28
C GLU A 250 -9.89 3.41 11.83
N THR A 251 -9.22 2.35 11.38
CA THR A 251 -8.81 2.19 9.97
C THR A 251 -10.03 2.08 9.06
N ILE A 252 -11.00 1.24 9.43
CA ILE A 252 -12.25 1.05 8.69
C ILE A 252 -13.04 2.36 8.63
N GLU A 253 -13.22 3.04 9.77
CA GLU A 253 -13.89 4.33 9.83
C GLU A 253 -13.25 5.35 8.88
N ALA A 254 -11.90 5.44 8.89
CA ALA A 254 -11.18 6.35 8.01
C ALA A 254 -11.38 6.04 6.52
N LEU A 255 -11.41 4.76 6.16
CA LEU A 255 -11.67 4.31 4.80
C LEU A 255 -13.10 4.59 4.37
N GLU A 256 -14.09 4.30 5.22
CA GLU A 256 -15.51 4.53 4.93
C GLU A 256 -15.84 6.02 4.82
N ASP A 257 -15.26 6.86 5.67
CA ASP A 257 -15.39 8.31 5.60
C ASP A 257 -14.80 8.85 4.29
N PHE A 258 -13.64 8.34 3.90
CA PHE A 258 -12.97 8.73 2.66
C PHE A 258 -13.77 8.32 1.40
N TRP A 259 -14.42 7.18 1.40
CA TRP A 259 -15.22 6.69 0.27
C TRP A 259 -16.65 7.24 0.25
N ARG A 260 -17.10 7.92 1.32
CA ARG A 260 -18.44 8.51 1.38
C ARG A 260 -18.54 9.63 0.35
N PRO A 261 -19.56 9.62 -0.52
CA PRO A 261 -19.79 10.75 -1.42
C PRO A 261 -19.96 12.03 -0.60
N PRO A 262 -19.42 13.18 -1.07
CA PRO A 262 -19.72 14.45 -0.42
C PRO A 262 -21.24 14.64 -0.38
N GLU A 263 -21.79 14.94 0.81
CA GLU A 263 -23.21 15.17 0.96
C GLU A 263 -23.66 16.25 -0.03
N GLN A 264 -24.57 15.90 -0.93
CA GLN A 264 -25.21 16.86 -1.81
C GLN A 264 -26.12 17.74 -0.95
N GLY A 265 -25.60 18.89 -0.50
CA GLY A 265 -26.46 19.90 0.09
C GLY A 265 -26.05 20.54 1.41
N ALA A 266 -24.82 20.55 1.82
CA ALA A 266 -24.39 21.55 2.81
C ALA A 266 -24.04 22.85 2.11
N MET A 267 -25.05 23.62 1.68
CA MET A 267 -24.90 25.07 1.51
C MET A 267 -24.31 25.62 2.81
N ARG A 268 -23.10 26.15 2.75
CA ARG A 268 -22.52 26.94 3.84
C ARG A 268 -23.47 28.08 4.13
N SER A 269 -24.33 27.94 5.13
CA SER A 269 -25.11 29.01 5.73
C SER A 269 -24.14 29.91 6.51
N GLY A 270 -23.50 30.82 5.77
CA GLY A 270 -22.50 31.70 6.37
C GLY A 270 -22.07 32.78 5.42
N ASP A 271 -23.03 33.43 4.73
CA ASP A 271 -22.74 34.72 4.08
C ASP A 271 -24.04 35.47 3.66
N ILE A 272 -24.99 35.66 4.58
CA ILE A 272 -26.06 36.62 4.47
C ILE A 272 -26.23 37.30 5.84
N SER A 273 -25.34 38.17 6.22
CA SER A 273 -25.60 39.23 7.16
C SER A 273 -24.43 40.24 7.16
N ASP A 274 -24.37 41.09 6.15
CA ASP A 274 -23.95 42.47 6.30
C ASP A 274 -24.08 43.26 4.99
N ARG A 275 -25.32 43.50 4.50
CA ARG A 275 -25.64 44.60 3.59
C ARG A 275 -26.99 45.17 3.96
N GLY A 276 -27.03 45.99 4.98
CA GLY A 276 -28.28 46.65 5.34
C GLY A 276 -28.18 47.59 6.52
N ALA A 277 -27.26 48.55 6.53
CA ALA A 277 -27.37 49.71 7.44
C ALA A 277 -26.39 50.82 7.04
N ARG A 278 -26.68 51.57 6.01
CA ARG A 278 -26.22 52.98 5.83
C ARG A 278 -27.00 53.64 4.70
N ARG A 279 -28.20 54.07 4.98
CA ARG A 279 -28.86 55.25 4.39
C ARG A 279 -29.96 55.64 5.36
N GLU A 280 -29.68 56.68 6.12
CA GLU A 280 -30.60 57.74 6.52
C GLU A 280 -29.96 58.51 7.68
N SER A 281 -29.44 59.65 7.35
CA SER A 281 -29.68 60.90 8.08
C SER A 281 -28.73 61.99 7.61
N ALA A 282 -29.40 63.03 7.13
CA ALA A 282 -29.03 64.44 6.98
C ALA A 282 -27.94 64.82 5.98
#